data_4159ad9f380cf4938d78e49a33d26895
#
_entry.id   4159ad9f380cf4938d78e49a33d26895
#
_cell.length_a   1.000
_cell.length_b   1.000
_cell.length_c   1.000
_cell.angle_alpha   90.00
_cell.angle_beta   90.00
_cell.angle_gamma   90.00
#
_symmetry.space_group_name_H-M   'P 1'
#
loop_
_entity.id
_entity.type
_entity.pdbx_description
1 polymer ?
#
loop_
_entity_poly.entity_id
_entity_poly.type
_entity_poly.pdbx_seq_one_letter_code
_entity_poly.pdbx_strand_id
1 'polypeptide(L)'
;MLEDISALENCTVSSVPDGYDAFLLAQLWEKSARDILYIVSDGVALENTAHILSVIRPEAEVLKFPAWDTVPYDRVSPNVNIVAARIGALSALAQNPSPKKKRIIVTSAGAAIQRLPLKKIFLNSMKNVSVGGELNFNDFVHYAVVNGYNRVEQVMEPGEYAVRGDILDIFPVGSELPLRIDLFGDEVEKIRTFDPLTQRTAGELKSYTFQVMGEVALDNNTIKTFRAKYREAFGSGGTGDELYESISNSQKYIGMENWLPFFYDETLPTLFDYLPQAYVIAGKNVRDAVKSKEESIADYYQARLEALNIKSVNEADAYRPVAPELLYLNEKEFRELLRRRRAITLTNMSLPSADDNVSAGVIPGRDFSSAKNVNAAQVYADLKDYLAENGKLKRIICCYSEGSRERLTSLMSEYGIDELALADDWHEALSKAGHKKTALIIMNLAHGFKGAGWCLISEQDILGERQNRRTAKKVTAKDFIADVSSLSVGELVVHVEDRKSVV
;
A
#
# COMPACT_ATOMS: atom_id res chain seq x y z
N MET A 1 -1.55 -11.96 28.69
CA MET A 1 -0.61 -11.56 27.61
C MET A 1 -0.57 -12.70 26.61
N LEU A 2 -0.74 -12.41 25.34
CA LEU A 2 -0.74 -13.43 24.28
C LEU A 2 0.67 -14.02 24.18
N GLU A 3 0.84 -15.29 24.57
CA GLU A 3 2.19 -15.87 24.76
C GLU A 3 2.75 -16.52 23.49
N ASP A 4 1.90 -17.06 22.61
CA ASP A 4 2.31 -17.71 21.38
C ASP A 4 1.34 -17.43 20.25
N ILE A 5 1.85 -16.95 19.09
CA ILE A 5 1.04 -16.68 17.89
C ILE A 5 0.44 -17.97 17.32
N SER A 6 1.11 -19.12 17.46
CA SER A 6 0.62 -20.39 16.94
C SER A 6 -0.63 -20.88 17.70
N ALA A 7 -0.76 -20.52 18.97
CA ALA A 7 -1.95 -20.82 19.76
C ALA A 7 -3.17 -19.98 19.36
N LEU A 8 -2.96 -18.88 18.63
CA LEU A 8 -4.01 -18.00 18.13
C LEU A 8 -4.52 -18.39 16.74
N GLU A 9 -3.89 -19.35 16.08
CA GLU A 9 -4.34 -19.80 14.76
C GLU A 9 -5.81 -20.27 14.82
N ASN A 10 -6.62 -19.75 13.90
CA ASN A 10 -8.07 -19.96 13.82
C ASN A 10 -8.89 -19.35 14.98
N CYS A 11 -8.27 -18.49 15.81
CA CYS A 11 -8.96 -17.80 16.90
C CYS A 11 -9.38 -16.39 16.50
N THR A 12 -10.36 -15.86 17.23
CA THR A 12 -10.74 -14.46 17.22
C THR A 12 -10.06 -13.75 18.40
N VAL A 13 -9.34 -12.67 18.12
CA VAL A 13 -8.86 -11.76 19.16
C VAL A 13 -9.87 -10.63 19.30
N SER A 14 -10.59 -10.62 20.41
CA SER A 14 -11.67 -9.68 20.70
C SER A 14 -11.20 -8.49 21.52
N SER A 15 -12.02 -7.44 21.60
CA SER A 15 -11.73 -6.20 22.33
C SER A 15 -10.41 -5.54 21.86
N VAL A 16 -10.16 -5.50 20.55
CA VAL A 16 -9.02 -4.82 19.95
C VAL A 16 -9.43 -3.39 19.62
N PRO A 17 -9.03 -2.36 20.39
CA PRO A 17 -9.35 -0.96 20.08
C PRO A 17 -8.68 -0.50 18.79
N ASP A 18 -9.15 0.60 18.23
CA ASP A 18 -8.51 1.21 17.07
C ASP A 18 -7.10 1.71 17.43
N GLY A 19 -6.14 1.38 16.56
CA GLY A 19 -4.72 1.68 16.77
C GLY A 19 -3.95 0.64 17.58
N TYR A 20 -4.60 -0.21 18.37
CA TYR A 20 -3.91 -1.27 19.13
C TYR A 20 -3.45 -2.44 18.24
N ASP A 21 -4.07 -2.66 17.11
CA ASP A 21 -3.72 -3.72 16.17
C ASP A 21 -2.23 -3.69 15.77
N ALA A 22 -1.64 -2.52 15.50
CA ALA A 22 -0.22 -2.40 15.21
C ALA A 22 0.68 -2.83 16.39
N PHE A 23 0.28 -2.52 17.62
CA PHE A 23 0.99 -2.98 18.84
C PHE A 23 0.87 -4.48 19.05
N LEU A 24 -0.31 -5.04 18.78
CA LEU A 24 -0.51 -6.47 18.79
C LEU A 24 0.36 -7.18 17.75
N LEU A 25 0.39 -6.67 16.54
CA LEU A 25 1.26 -7.18 15.46
C LEU A 25 2.73 -7.15 15.86
N ALA A 26 3.19 -6.05 16.46
CA ALA A 26 4.56 -5.94 16.95
C ALA A 26 4.91 -7.00 17.99
N GLN A 27 4.02 -7.26 18.94
CA GLN A 27 4.18 -8.31 19.96
C GLN A 27 4.19 -9.71 19.34
N LEU A 28 3.27 -9.98 18.41
CA LEU A 28 3.20 -11.27 17.72
C LEU A 28 4.43 -11.48 16.82
N TRP A 29 4.90 -10.43 16.15
CA TRP A 29 6.11 -10.49 15.32
C TRP A 29 7.35 -10.82 16.14
N GLU A 30 7.55 -10.23 17.31
CA GLU A 30 8.68 -10.58 18.19
C GLU A 30 8.76 -12.08 18.48
N LYS A 31 7.63 -12.71 18.71
CA LYS A 31 7.51 -14.13 19.06
C LYS A 31 7.38 -15.06 17.86
N SER A 32 7.08 -14.51 16.68
CA SER A 32 6.90 -15.30 15.45
C SER A 32 8.24 -15.80 14.92
N ALA A 33 8.22 -17.02 14.36
CA ALA A 33 9.33 -17.55 13.54
C ALA A 33 9.09 -17.37 12.03
N ARG A 34 7.92 -16.84 11.62
CA ARG A 34 7.47 -16.74 10.24
C ARG A 34 7.06 -15.31 9.91
N ASP A 35 6.94 -15.01 8.63
CA ASP A 35 6.31 -13.76 8.15
C ASP A 35 4.87 -13.66 8.68
N ILE A 36 4.39 -12.43 8.86
CA ILE A 36 3.00 -12.13 9.21
C ILE A 36 2.36 -11.41 8.03
N LEU A 37 1.25 -11.92 7.52
CA LEU A 37 0.37 -11.23 6.58
C LEU A 37 -0.80 -10.61 7.35
N TYR A 38 -0.83 -9.30 7.44
CA TYR A 38 -1.92 -8.56 8.06
C TYR A 38 -2.77 -7.87 7.00
N ILE A 39 -4.06 -8.20 7.01
CA ILE A 39 -5.04 -7.67 6.05
C ILE A 39 -5.90 -6.64 6.78
N VAL A 40 -5.96 -5.42 6.27
CA VAL A 40 -6.78 -4.31 6.78
C VAL A 40 -7.93 -4.00 5.82
N SER A 41 -8.90 -3.21 6.28
CA SER A 41 -10.09 -2.83 5.48
C SER A 41 -9.73 -2.06 4.21
N ASP A 42 -8.83 -1.10 4.31
CA ASP A 42 -8.57 -0.11 3.24
C ASP A 42 -7.13 0.44 3.27
N GLY A 43 -6.83 1.35 2.34
CA GLY A 43 -5.51 1.97 2.22
C GLY A 43 -5.14 2.91 3.37
N VAL A 44 -6.12 3.56 4.00
CA VAL A 44 -5.86 4.46 5.14
C VAL A 44 -5.42 3.64 6.36
N ALA A 45 -6.12 2.54 6.64
CA ALA A 45 -5.75 1.60 7.70
C ALA A 45 -4.37 0.96 7.43
N LEU A 46 -4.04 0.68 6.16
CA LEU A 46 -2.71 0.18 5.76
C LEU A 46 -1.60 1.17 6.10
N GLU A 47 -1.72 2.42 5.66
CA GLU A 47 -0.71 3.45 5.90
C GLU A 47 -0.56 3.75 7.40
N ASN A 48 -1.65 3.86 8.13
CA ASN A 48 -1.63 4.09 9.58
C ASN A 48 -0.94 2.94 10.33
N THR A 49 -1.29 1.69 10.01
CA THR A 49 -0.68 0.51 10.65
C THR A 49 0.82 0.43 10.33
N ALA A 50 1.21 0.62 9.07
CA ALA A 50 2.60 0.59 8.67
C ALA A 50 3.40 1.71 9.34
N HIS A 51 2.83 2.92 9.43
CA HIS A 51 3.46 4.04 10.13
C HIS A 51 3.67 3.74 11.62
N ILE A 52 2.63 3.27 12.33
CA ILE A 52 2.77 2.93 13.76
C ILE A 52 3.86 1.86 13.94
N LEU A 53 3.86 0.81 13.10
CA LEU A 53 4.87 -0.24 13.14
C LEU A 53 6.29 0.33 12.94
N SER A 54 6.49 1.25 12.01
CA SER A 54 7.80 1.89 11.78
C SER A 54 8.29 2.70 12.97
N VAL A 55 7.40 3.26 13.77
CA VAL A 55 7.75 4.01 15.00
C VAL A 55 8.06 3.04 16.16
N ILE A 56 7.22 2.01 16.37
CA ILE A 56 7.35 1.14 17.54
C ILE A 56 8.34 -0.03 17.33
N ARG A 57 8.66 -0.37 16.07
CA ARG A 57 9.56 -1.46 15.66
C ARG A 57 10.34 -1.08 14.41
N PRO A 58 11.25 -0.08 14.48
CA PRO A 58 12.03 0.37 13.31
C PRO A 58 12.94 -0.73 12.74
N GLU A 59 13.26 -1.77 13.53
CA GLU A 59 14.05 -2.93 13.08
C GLU A 59 13.23 -3.95 12.27
N ALA A 60 11.90 -3.91 12.32
CA ALA A 60 11.04 -4.80 11.57
C ALA A 60 10.97 -4.39 10.09
N GLU A 61 11.16 -5.35 9.19
CA GLU A 61 10.89 -5.12 7.77
C GLU A 61 9.39 -5.14 7.52
N VAL A 62 8.80 -3.96 7.36
CA VAL A 62 7.37 -3.79 7.06
C VAL A 62 7.20 -3.55 5.57
N LEU A 63 6.56 -4.49 4.87
CA LEU A 63 6.23 -4.39 3.45
C LEU A 63 4.79 -3.95 3.28
N LYS A 64 4.58 -2.82 2.60
CA LYS A 64 3.25 -2.34 2.22
C LYS A 64 2.85 -2.94 0.89
N PHE A 65 1.67 -3.56 0.84
CA PHE A 65 1.09 -4.06 -0.40
C PHE A 65 -0.31 -3.45 -0.62
N PRO A 66 -0.37 -2.25 -1.21
CA PRO A 66 -1.64 -1.53 -1.43
C PRO A 66 -2.46 -2.13 -2.57
N ALA A 67 -3.76 -1.85 -2.61
CA ALA A 67 -4.60 -2.06 -3.79
C ALA A 67 -4.27 -1.02 -4.86
N TRP A 68 -4.64 -1.31 -6.12
CA TRP A 68 -4.68 -0.28 -7.15
C TRP A 68 -5.63 0.84 -6.71
N ASP A 69 -5.23 2.08 -6.93
CA ASP A 69 -6.00 3.29 -6.63
C ASP A 69 -7.01 3.65 -7.72
N THR A 70 -7.07 2.86 -8.79
CA THR A 70 -8.07 2.95 -9.85
C THR A 70 -9.35 2.18 -9.50
N VAL A 71 -10.47 2.59 -10.08
CA VAL A 71 -11.70 1.78 -10.02
C VAL A 71 -11.55 0.52 -10.87
N PRO A 72 -12.31 -0.55 -10.58
CA PRO A 72 -12.27 -1.75 -11.40
C PRO A 72 -12.61 -1.45 -12.87
N TYR A 73 -11.87 -2.06 -13.80
CA TYR A 73 -12.06 -1.91 -15.24
C TYR A 73 -11.95 -0.47 -15.76
N ASP A 74 -11.10 0.33 -15.09
CA ASP A 74 -10.78 1.69 -15.53
C ASP A 74 -9.89 1.68 -16.79
N ARG A 75 -9.91 2.80 -17.52
CA ARG A 75 -8.98 3.05 -18.63
C ARG A 75 -7.69 3.74 -18.18
N VAL A 76 -7.50 3.90 -16.88
CA VAL A 76 -6.33 4.54 -16.27
C VAL A 76 -5.48 3.48 -15.59
N SER A 77 -4.17 3.58 -15.73
CA SER A 77 -3.22 2.76 -14.97
C SER A 77 -3.11 3.25 -13.53
N PRO A 78 -2.80 2.37 -12.56
CA PRO A 78 -2.54 2.78 -11.19
C PRO A 78 -1.40 3.78 -11.07
N ASN A 79 -1.46 4.63 -10.04
CA ASN A 79 -0.41 5.60 -9.76
C ASN A 79 0.96 4.92 -9.61
N VAL A 80 2.01 5.56 -10.14
CA VAL A 80 3.38 5.04 -10.17
C VAL A 80 3.90 4.65 -8.77
N ASN A 81 3.53 5.40 -7.72
CA ASN A 81 3.94 5.09 -6.34
C ASN A 81 3.24 3.83 -5.80
N ILE A 82 2.00 3.59 -6.19
CA ILE A 82 1.26 2.35 -5.87
C ILE A 82 1.91 1.16 -6.58
N VAL A 83 2.21 1.31 -7.87
CA VAL A 83 2.92 0.29 -8.65
C VAL A 83 4.29 0.00 -8.01
N ALA A 84 5.05 1.03 -7.64
CA ALA A 84 6.33 0.91 -6.97
C ALA A 84 6.26 0.09 -5.67
N ALA A 85 5.33 0.45 -4.79
CA ALA A 85 5.14 -0.25 -3.51
C ALA A 85 4.80 -1.73 -3.74
N ARG A 86 3.91 -2.03 -4.72
CA ARG A 86 3.52 -3.39 -5.07
C ARG A 86 4.68 -4.20 -5.66
N ILE A 87 5.39 -3.64 -6.64
CA ILE A 87 6.55 -4.29 -7.26
C ILE A 87 7.65 -4.55 -6.21
N GLY A 88 7.95 -3.57 -5.36
CA GLY A 88 8.92 -3.72 -4.27
C GLY A 88 8.56 -4.89 -3.34
N ALA A 89 7.31 -4.94 -2.89
CA ALA A 89 6.82 -6.02 -2.04
C ALA A 89 6.86 -7.38 -2.75
N LEU A 90 6.33 -7.47 -3.98
CA LEU A 90 6.31 -8.73 -4.74
C LEU A 90 7.71 -9.24 -5.07
N SER A 91 8.65 -8.36 -5.42
CA SER A 91 10.04 -8.72 -5.65
C SER A 91 10.72 -9.25 -4.38
N ALA A 92 10.52 -8.57 -3.24
CA ALA A 92 11.04 -9.03 -1.95
C ALA A 92 10.46 -10.39 -1.52
N LEU A 93 9.17 -10.61 -1.82
CA LEU A 93 8.49 -11.88 -1.54
C LEU A 93 8.93 -13.01 -2.48
N ALA A 94 9.21 -12.69 -3.75
CA ALA A 94 9.65 -13.67 -4.74
C ALA A 94 11.05 -14.23 -4.43
N GLN A 95 11.95 -13.42 -3.86
CA GLN A 95 13.34 -13.80 -3.58
C GLN A 95 13.53 -14.86 -2.50
N ASN A 96 12.48 -15.36 -1.87
CA ASN A 96 12.52 -16.24 -0.70
C ASN A 96 13.28 -15.62 0.48
N PRO A 97 12.62 -15.33 1.58
CA PRO A 97 13.28 -14.73 2.72
C PRO A 97 14.33 -15.68 3.29
N SER A 98 15.48 -15.13 3.66
CA SER A 98 16.38 -15.85 4.55
C SER A 98 15.59 -16.30 5.79
N PRO A 99 15.76 -17.55 6.28
CA PRO A 99 15.07 -18.03 7.48
C PRO A 99 15.26 -17.16 8.73
N LYS A 100 16.22 -16.24 8.68
CA LYS A 100 16.54 -15.30 9.77
C LYS A 100 15.82 -13.95 9.67
N LYS A 101 15.13 -13.65 8.56
CA LYS A 101 14.53 -12.33 8.32
C LYS A 101 13.01 -12.46 8.15
N LYS A 102 12.31 -12.41 9.26
CA LYS A 102 10.84 -12.38 9.29
C LYS A 102 10.32 -10.98 9.03
N ARG A 103 9.22 -10.86 8.28
CA ARG A 103 8.64 -9.60 7.83
C ARG A 103 7.19 -9.47 8.30
N ILE A 104 6.71 -8.23 8.31
CA ILE A 104 5.29 -7.92 8.44
C ILE A 104 4.83 -7.37 7.10
N ILE A 105 3.91 -8.05 6.46
CA ILE A 105 3.28 -7.62 5.21
C ILE A 105 1.92 -7.04 5.56
N VAL A 106 1.72 -5.74 5.32
CA VAL A 106 0.44 -5.07 5.53
C VAL A 106 -0.23 -4.85 4.18
N THR A 107 -1.46 -5.36 4.03
CA THR A 107 -2.22 -5.26 2.78
C THR A 107 -3.66 -4.87 3.04
N SER A 108 -4.32 -4.25 2.06
CA SER A 108 -5.75 -3.95 2.13
C SER A 108 -6.61 -5.10 1.63
N ALA A 109 -7.87 -5.15 2.04
CA ALA A 109 -8.85 -6.13 1.59
C ALA A 109 -8.94 -6.21 0.05
N GLY A 110 -8.95 -5.05 -0.62
CA GLY A 110 -8.97 -4.99 -2.08
C GLY A 110 -7.72 -5.58 -2.75
N ALA A 111 -6.54 -5.42 -2.15
CA ALA A 111 -5.30 -6.02 -2.67
C ALA A 111 -5.22 -7.52 -2.36
N ALA A 112 -5.73 -7.94 -1.19
CA ALA A 112 -5.70 -9.34 -0.76
C ALA A 112 -6.54 -10.27 -1.64
N ILE A 113 -7.62 -9.76 -2.25
CA ILE A 113 -8.46 -10.54 -3.19
C ILE A 113 -7.97 -10.47 -4.63
N GLN A 114 -7.01 -9.61 -4.95
CA GLN A 114 -6.50 -9.45 -6.30
C GLN A 114 -5.54 -10.59 -6.66
N ARG A 115 -5.67 -11.10 -7.89
CA ARG A 115 -4.70 -12.04 -8.46
C ARG A 115 -3.48 -11.29 -8.96
N LEU A 116 -2.33 -11.93 -8.87
CA LEU A 116 -1.02 -11.32 -9.01
C LEU A 116 -0.21 -11.96 -10.13
N PRO A 117 0.79 -11.27 -10.69
CA PRO A 117 1.74 -11.86 -11.61
C PRO A 117 2.45 -13.07 -11.00
N LEU A 118 3.05 -13.90 -11.84
CA LEU A 118 3.82 -15.07 -11.41
C LEU A 118 5.15 -14.66 -10.77
N LYS A 119 5.56 -15.31 -9.67
CA LYS A 119 6.86 -15.05 -8.99
C LYS A 119 8.07 -15.05 -9.93
N LYS A 120 8.06 -15.95 -10.93
CA LYS A 120 9.15 -16.09 -11.90
C LYS A 120 9.45 -14.79 -12.66
N ILE A 121 8.46 -13.91 -12.84
CA ILE A 121 8.62 -12.65 -13.56
C ILE A 121 9.56 -11.73 -12.79
N PHE A 122 9.34 -11.60 -11.47
CA PHE A 122 10.20 -10.77 -10.64
C PHE A 122 11.61 -11.33 -10.50
N LEU A 123 11.76 -12.66 -10.42
CA LEU A 123 13.06 -13.30 -10.32
C LEU A 123 13.87 -13.17 -11.61
N ASN A 124 13.23 -13.35 -12.78
CA ASN A 124 13.90 -13.33 -14.08
C ASN A 124 14.22 -11.91 -14.56
N SER A 125 13.53 -10.90 -14.07
CA SER A 125 13.69 -9.51 -14.53
C SER A 125 14.59 -8.68 -13.62
N MET A 126 15.16 -9.27 -12.58
CA MET A 126 16.13 -8.57 -11.73
C MET A 126 17.47 -8.46 -12.42
N LYS A 127 18.00 -7.24 -12.50
CA LYS A 127 19.34 -7.00 -13.04
C LYS A 127 20.19 -6.26 -12.01
N ASN A 128 21.22 -6.91 -11.50
CA ASN A 128 22.16 -6.28 -10.59
C ASN A 128 23.29 -5.60 -11.40
N VAL A 129 23.55 -4.35 -11.07
CA VAL A 129 24.63 -3.56 -11.64
C VAL A 129 25.53 -3.10 -10.49
N SER A 130 26.83 -3.31 -10.61
CA SER A 130 27.81 -2.96 -9.58
C SER A 130 29.02 -2.25 -10.20
N VAL A 131 29.62 -1.35 -9.44
CA VAL A 131 30.86 -0.68 -9.83
C VAL A 131 31.96 -1.72 -10.04
N GLY A 132 32.69 -1.61 -11.15
CA GLY A 132 33.70 -2.59 -11.60
C GLY A 132 33.09 -3.84 -12.25
N GLY A 133 31.76 -3.92 -12.39
CA GLY A 133 31.08 -5.00 -13.10
C GLY A 133 30.86 -4.67 -14.58
N GLU A 134 30.57 -5.70 -15.37
CA GLU A 134 30.25 -5.55 -16.78
C GLU A 134 28.76 -5.24 -16.98
N LEU A 135 28.49 -4.24 -17.81
CA LEU A 135 27.16 -3.84 -18.24
C LEU A 135 27.16 -3.58 -19.75
N ASN A 136 26.70 -4.59 -20.54
CA ASN A 136 26.50 -4.31 -21.94
C ASN A 136 25.37 -3.29 -22.12
N PHE A 137 25.72 -2.18 -22.73
CA PHE A 137 24.84 -1.03 -22.87
C PHE A 137 23.57 -1.34 -23.67
N ASN A 138 23.69 -2.01 -24.81
CA ASN A 138 22.57 -2.34 -25.67
C ASN A 138 21.60 -3.34 -24.98
N ASP A 139 22.16 -4.30 -24.27
CA ASP A 139 21.36 -5.26 -23.49
C ASP A 139 20.60 -4.57 -22.36
N PHE A 140 21.22 -3.56 -21.74
CA PHE A 140 20.53 -2.79 -20.69
C PHE A 140 19.42 -1.88 -21.25
N VAL A 141 19.67 -1.26 -22.39
CA VAL A 141 18.62 -0.46 -23.07
C VAL A 141 17.47 -1.37 -23.50
N HIS A 142 17.76 -2.55 -24.04
CA HIS A 142 16.72 -3.54 -24.32
C HIS A 142 15.96 -3.97 -23.07
N TYR A 143 16.67 -4.24 -21.99
CA TYR A 143 16.07 -4.52 -20.67
C TYR A 143 15.14 -3.40 -20.23
N ALA A 144 15.57 -2.15 -20.32
CA ALA A 144 14.77 -0.99 -19.93
C ALA A 144 13.46 -0.91 -20.76
N VAL A 145 13.53 -1.09 -22.08
CA VAL A 145 12.36 -1.08 -22.97
C VAL A 145 11.37 -2.19 -22.61
N VAL A 146 11.86 -3.44 -22.51
CA VAL A 146 11.01 -4.60 -22.19
C VAL A 146 10.33 -4.45 -20.83
N ASN A 147 11.03 -3.88 -19.85
CA ASN A 147 10.49 -3.64 -18.53
C ASN A 147 9.69 -2.33 -18.42
N GLY A 148 9.51 -1.62 -19.53
CA GLY A 148 8.58 -0.52 -19.66
C GLY A 148 9.09 0.83 -19.20
N TYR A 149 10.41 1.04 -19.19
CA TYR A 149 10.98 2.37 -19.06
C TYR A 149 10.77 3.18 -20.34
N ASN A 150 10.43 4.46 -20.19
CA ASN A 150 10.27 5.39 -21.29
C ASN A 150 11.59 6.13 -21.57
N ARG A 151 11.99 6.17 -22.85
CA ARG A 151 13.18 6.94 -23.25
C ARG A 151 12.83 8.42 -23.35
N VAL A 152 13.62 9.24 -22.65
CA VAL A 152 13.47 10.72 -22.63
C VAL A 152 14.82 11.40 -22.92
N GLU A 153 14.80 12.71 -23.16
CA GLU A 153 16.03 13.48 -23.27
C GLU A 153 16.67 13.75 -21.90
N GLN A 154 15.85 13.96 -20.87
CA GLN A 154 16.28 14.24 -19.51
C GLN A 154 15.35 13.51 -18.52
N VAL A 155 15.94 12.75 -17.63
CA VAL A 155 15.21 11.97 -16.62
C VAL A 155 14.71 12.88 -15.50
N MET A 156 13.39 12.89 -15.28
CA MET A 156 12.70 13.69 -14.27
C MET A 156 11.79 12.86 -13.39
N GLU A 157 11.16 11.80 -13.93
CA GLU A 157 10.13 11.02 -13.26
C GLU A 157 10.50 9.52 -13.18
N PRO A 158 9.99 8.79 -12.17
CA PRO A 158 10.16 7.34 -12.11
C PRO A 158 9.66 6.65 -13.37
N GLY A 159 10.46 5.72 -13.90
CA GLY A 159 10.15 5.01 -15.12
C GLY A 159 10.77 5.60 -16.38
N GLU A 160 11.54 6.65 -16.25
CA GLU A 160 12.26 7.26 -17.37
C GLU A 160 13.72 6.80 -17.43
N TYR A 161 14.26 6.76 -18.65
CA TYR A 161 15.70 6.62 -18.87
C TYR A 161 16.19 7.53 -20.02
N ALA A 162 17.43 7.95 -19.93
CA ALA A 162 18.11 8.74 -20.94
C ALA A 162 19.53 8.20 -21.20
N VAL A 163 20.00 8.37 -22.42
CA VAL A 163 21.32 7.90 -22.87
C VAL A 163 22.07 9.07 -23.47
N ARG A 164 23.28 9.33 -22.96
CA ARG A 164 24.17 10.41 -23.43
C ARG A 164 25.62 9.94 -23.51
N GLY A 165 26.05 9.46 -24.68
CA GLY A 165 27.36 8.83 -24.81
C GLY A 165 27.47 7.58 -23.93
N ASP A 166 28.47 7.54 -23.07
CA ASP A 166 28.72 6.43 -22.14
C ASP A 166 28.00 6.62 -20.79
N ILE A 167 27.01 7.52 -20.73
CA ILE A 167 26.23 7.78 -19.52
C ILE A 167 24.79 7.29 -19.71
N LEU A 168 24.34 6.49 -18.76
CA LEU A 168 22.97 6.04 -18.65
C LEU A 168 22.32 6.68 -17.40
N ASP A 169 21.36 7.55 -17.62
CA ASP A 169 20.48 8.08 -16.58
C ASP A 169 19.21 7.24 -16.54
N ILE A 170 18.76 6.83 -15.37
CA ILE A 170 17.54 6.02 -15.20
C ILE A 170 16.90 6.28 -13.85
N PHE A 171 15.57 6.41 -13.81
CA PHE A 171 14.81 6.56 -12.57
C PHE A 171 14.00 5.28 -12.29
N PRO A 172 14.55 4.36 -11.49
CA PRO A 172 13.84 3.13 -11.14
C PRO A 172 12.62 3.40 -10.28
N VAL A 173 11.57 2.61 -10.47
CA VAL A 173 10.40 2.62 -9.58
C VAL A 173 10.82 2.17 -8.19
N GLY A 174 10.37 2.91 -7.17
CA GLY A 174 10.73 2.66 -5.78
C GLY A 174 12.07 3.24 -5.33
N SER A 175 12.82 3.87 -6.24
CA SER A 175 13.99 4.68 -5.85
C SER A 175 13.54 6.09 -5.47
N GLU A 176 14.14 6.68 -4.44
CA GLU A 176 13.87 8.08 -4.07
C GLU A 176 14.49 9.07 -5.08
N LEU A 177 15.61 8.68 -5.69
CA LEU A 177 16.35 9.50 -6.63
C LEU A 177 16.71 8.69 -7.89
N PRO A 178 16.83 9.34 -9.06
CA PRO A 178 17.34 8.72 -10.27
C PRO A 178 18.83 8.37 -10.13
N LEU A 179 19.24 7.41 -10.95
CA LEU A 179 20.62 6.92 -11.01
C LEU A 179 21.30 7.38 -12.29
N ARG A 180 22.56 7.76 -12.17
CA ARG A 180 23.48 8.01 -13.27
C ARG A 180 24.59 6.97 -13.24
N ILE A 181 24.68 6.17 -14.28
CA ILE A 181 25.66 5.11 -14.45
C ILE A 181 26.66 5.57 -15.50
N ASP A 182 27.92 5.76 -15.08
CA ASP A 182 29.02 6.09 -15.97
C ASP A 182 29.69 4.79 -16.42
N LEU A 183 29.85 4.61 -17.73
CA LEU A 183 30.46 3.44 -18.33
C LEU A 183 31.80 3.82 -18.98
N PHE A 184 32.75 2.89 -18.96
CA PHE A 184 33.94 2.92 -19.81
C PHE A 184 33.96 1.65 -20.64
N GLY A 185 33.48 1.75 -21.89
CA GLY A 185 33.12 0.58 -22.67
C GLY A 185 31.95 -0.18 -22.01
N ASP A 186 32.13 -1.44 -21.67
CA ASP A 186 31.12 -2.25 -20.96
C ASP A 186 31.37 -2.30 -19.44
N GLU A 187 32.39 -1.59 -18.90
CA GLU A 187 32.67 -1.56 -17.46
C GLU A 187 31.94 -0.40 -16.77
N VAL A 188 31.30 -0.68 -15.64
CA VAL A 188 30.64 0.32 -14.80
C VAL A 188 31.70 1.04 -13.96
N GLU A 189 32.03 2.28 -14.31
CA GLU A 189 32.99 3.08 -13.52
C GLU A 189 32.37 3.63 -12.23
N LYS A 190 31.12 4.16 -12.33
CA LYS A 190 30.44 4.80 -11.18
C LYS A 190 28.93 4.62 -11.29
N ILE A 191 28.31 4.55 -10.11
CA ILE A 191 26.86 4.65 -9.95
C ILE A 191 26.57 5.79 -9.00
N ARG A 192 25.89 6.83 -9.46
CA ARG A 192 25.57 8.03 -8.67
C ARG A 192 24.06 8.24 -8.62
N THR A 193 23.57 8.73 -7.49
CA THR A 193 22.23 9.32 -7.42
C THR A 193 22.30 10.80 -7.76
N PHE A 194 21.24 11.36 -8.34
CA PHE A 194 21.18 12.78 -8.65
C PHE A 194 19.79 13.35 -8.42
N ASP A 195 19.73 14.65 -8.16
CA ASP A 195 18.48 15.38 -8.02
C ASP A 195 17.86 15.61 -9.42
N PRO A 196 16.62 15.18 -9.66
CA PRO A 196 16.01 15.25 -11.01
C PRO A 196 15.79 16.68 -11.51
N LEU A 197 15.57 17.66 -10.62
CA LEU A 197 15.33 19.05 -10.99
C LEU A 197 16.62 19.79 -11.33
N THR A 198 17.64 19.63 -10.49
CA THR A 198 18.91 20.34 -10.65
C THR A 198 19.95 19.54 -11.44
N GLN A 199 19.73 18.25 -11.67
CA GLN A 199 20.66 17.30 -12.32
C GLN A 199 22.00 17.15 -11.62
N ARG A 200 22.12 17.60 -10.37
CA ARG A 200 23.35 17.52 -9.57
C ARG A 200 23.43 16.21 -8.82
N THR A 201 24.62 15.65 -8.74
CA THR A 201 24.89 14.44 -7.93
C THR A 201 24.52 14.66 -6.47
N ALA A 202 23.76 13.71 -5.91
CA ALA A 202 23.31 13.70 -4.52
C ALA A 202 24.08 12.66 -3.69
N GLY A 203 24.54 11.55 -4.30
CA GLY A 203 25.26 10.49 -3.62
C GLY A 203 25.91 9.50 -4.57
N GLU A 204 26.63 8.51 -4.02
CA GLU A 204 27.26 7.41 -4.76
C GLU A 204 26.81 6.07 -4.20
N LEU A 205 26.65 5.09 -5.08
CA LEU A 205 26.28 3.72 -4.75
C LEU A 205 27.35 2.74 -5.27
N LYS A 206 27.55 1.63 -4.55
CA LYS A 206 28.44 0.55 -5.00
C LYS A 206 27.74 -0.42 -5.94
N SER A 207 26.44 -0.57 -5.79
CA SER A 207 25.60 -1.43 -6.64
C SER A 207 24.15 -1.03 -6.55
N TYR A 208 23.37 -1.40 -7.57
CA TYR A 208 21.92 -1.25 -7.59
C TYR A 208 21.27 -2.47 -8.27
N THR A 209 20.13 -2.92 -7.74
CA THR A 209 19.35 -4.02 -8.34
C THR A 209 18.08 -3.44 -8.96
N PHE A 210 18.06 -3.45 -10.29
CA PHE A 210 16.89 -3.04 -11.06
C PHE A 210 15.80 -4.09 -10.99
N GLN A 211 14.56 -3.63 -11.00
CA GLN A 211 13.34 -4.43 -10.99
C GLN A 211 12.46 -4.05 -12.18
N VAL A 212 11.42 -4.83 -12.43
CA VAL A 212 10.38 -4.48 -13.42
C VAL A 212 9.69 -3.17 -13.06
N MET A 213 9.16 -2.49 -14.09
CA MET A 213 8.42 -1.23 -13.93
C MET A 213 6.91 -1.41 -13.78
N GLY A 214 6.40 -2.63 -13.83
CA GLY A 214 4.98 -2.92 -13.77
C GLY A 214 4.71 -4.39 -13.52
N GLU A 215 3.45 -4.71 -13.31
CA GLU A 215 2.98 -6.09 -13.08
C GLU A 215 2.88 -6.90 -14.39
N VAL A 216 3.03 -6.23 -15.53
CA VAL A 216 3.04 -6.84 -16.87
C VAL A 216 4.36 -6.51 -17.56
N ALA A 217 5.09 -7.53 -17.98
CA ALA A 217 6.24 -7.38 -18.87
C ALA A 217 5.81 -7.65 -20.32
N LEU A 218 6.21 -6.80 -21.26
CA LEU A 218 5.88 -6.93 -22.68
C LEU A 218 7.04 -7.62 -23.45
N ASP A 219 7.29 -8.88 -23.14
CA ASP A 219 8.20 -9.71 -23.89
C ASP A 219 7.47 -10.53 -24.97
N ASN A 220 8.24 -11.18 -25.85
CA ASN A 220 7.70 -11.96 -26.96
C ASN A 220 6.72 -13.06 -26.51
N ASN A 221 6.92 -13.65 -25.32
CA ASN A 221 6.07 -14.73 -24.82
C ASN A 221 4.76 -14.18 -24.26
N THR A 222 4.84 -13.14 -23.45
CA THR A 222 3.65 -12.49 -22.86
C THR A 222 2.77 -11.89 -23.95
N ILE A 223 3.35 -11.24 -24.97
CA ILE A 223 2.63 -10.69 -26.12
C ILE A 223 1.95 -11.81 -26.93
N LYS A 224 2.66 -12.92 -27.19
CA LYS A 224 2.10 -14.07 -27.90
C LYS A 224 0.90 -14.67 -27.16
N THR A 225 1.04 -14.86 -25.83
CA THR A 225 -0.02 -15.39 -24.95
C THR A 225 -1.21 -14.43 -24.91
N PHE A 226 -0.96 -13.14 -24.75
CA PHE A 226 -2.01 -12.12 -24.78
C PHE A 226 -2.81 -12.17 -26.08
N ARG A 227 -2.13 -12.18 -27.23
CA ARG A 227 -2.78 -12.23 -28.55
C ARG A 227 -3.66 -13.47 -28.73
N ALA A 228 -3.20 -14.62 -28.24
CA ALA A 228 -3.96 -15.86 -28.32
C ALA A 228 -5.23 -15.80 -27.46
N LYS A 229 -5.08 -15.46 -26.18
CA LYS A 229 -6.19 -15.39 -25.23
C LYS A 229 -7.18 -14.28 -25.55
N TYR A 230 -6.69 -13.13 -26.02
CA TYR A 230 -7.55 -12.03 -26.43
C TYR A 230 -8.46 -12.43 -27.59
N ARG A 231 -7.90 -13.12 -28.61
CA ARG A 231 -8.68 -13.65 -29.75
C ARG A 231 -9.64 -14.75 -29.34
N GLU A 232 -9.25 -15.61 -28.42
CA GLU A 232 -10.11 -16.67 -27.89
C GLU A 232 -11.32 -16.07 -27.16
N ALA A 233 -11.10 -15.06 -26.33
CA ALA A 233 -12.16 -14.45 -25.51
C ALA A 233 -13.08 -13.51 -26.31
N PHE A 234 -12.51 -12.75 -27.26
CA PHE A 234 -13.23 -11.63 -27.91
C PHE A 234 -13.32 -11.76 -29.43
N GLY A 235 -12.84 -12.87 -30.00
CA GLY A 235 -12.78 -13.07 -31.45
C GLY A 235 -11.52 -12.45 -32.08
N SER A 236 -11.44 -12.48 -33.42
CA SER A 236 -10.35 -11.81 -34.13
C SER A 236 -10.45 -10.31 -33.82
N GLY A 237 -9.48 -9.79 -33.06
CA GLY A 237 -9.35 -8.36 -32.81
C GLY A 237 -9.47 -7.63 -34.13
N GLY A 238 -10.51 -6.80 -34.29
CA GLY A 238 -10.71 -6.03 -35.50
C GLY A 238 -9.51 -5.10 -35.73
N THR A 239 -9.22 -4.77 -36.99
CA THR A 239 -8.35 -3.66 -37.33
C THR A 239 -8.92 -2.43 -36.63
N GLY A 240 -8.13 -1.84 -35.68
CA GLY A 240 -8.53 -0.67 -34.92
C GLY A 240 -8.75 -0.90 -33.41
N ASP A 241 -8.56 -2.12 -32.88
CA ASP A 241 -8.53 -2.33 -31.42
C ASP A 241 -7.20 -1.83 -30.84
N GLU A 242 -7.19 -0.61 -30.30
CA GLU A 242 -5.98 0.06 -29.83
C GLU A 242 -5.21 -0.72 -28.77
N LEU A 243 -5.90 -1.39 -27.82
CA LEU A 243 -5.27 -2.24 -26.82
C LEU A 243 -4.52 -3.41 -27.49
N TYR A 244 -5.21 -4.13 -28.38
CA TYR A 244 -4.64 -5.28 -29.07
C TYR A 244 -3.47 -4.88 -29.95
N GLU A 245 -3.57 -3.78 -30.69
CA GLU A 245 -2.51 -3.27 -31.57
C GLU A 245 -1.30 -2.77 -30.77
N SER A 246 -1.52 -1.97 -29.70
CA SER A 246 -0.44 -1.45 -28.88
C SER A 246 0.38 -2.59 -28.24
N ILE A 247 -0.29 -3.56 -27.60
CA ILE A 247 0.40 -4.69 -26.99
C ILE A 247 1.09 -5.55 -28.05
N SER A 248 0.46 -5.78 -29.23
CA SER A 248 1.07 -6.53 -30.33
C SER A 248 2.34 -5.88 -30.87
N ASN A 249 2.45 -4.58 -30.74
CA ASN A 249 3.62 -3.77 -31.14
C ASN A 249 4.62 -3.54 -29.99
N SER A 250 4.49 -4.27 -28.87
CA SER A 250 5.32 -4.10 -27.67
C SER A 250 5.19 -2.69 -27.03
N GLN A 251 4.06 -2.04 -27.22
CA GLN A 251 3.77 -0.74 -26.66
C GLN A 251 2.84 -0.88 -25.44
N LYS A 252 3.12 -0.12 -24.39
CA LYS A 252 2.23 -0.03 -23.25
C LYS A 252 0.90 0.60 -23.63
N TYR A 253 -0.17 0.04 -23.11
CA TYR A 253 -1.50 0.63 -23.21
C TYR A 253 -1.98 1.03 -21.81
N ILE A 254 -2.50 2.22 -21.66
CA ILE A 254 -2.97 2.74 -20.37
C ILE A 254 -4.12 1.88 -19.87
N GLY A 255 -4.04 1.39 -18.62
CA GLY A 255 -5.04 0.51 -18.04
C GLY A 255 -4.91 -0.97 -18.44
N MET A 256 -3.83 -1.37 -19.15
CA MET A 256 -3.61 -2.76 -19.59
C MET A 256 -3.53 -3.77 -18.43
N GLU A 257 -3.32 -3.30 -17.21
CA GLU A 257 -3.29 -4.11 -15.99
C GLU A 257 -4.61 -4.87 -15.77
N ASN A 258 -5.73 -4.33 -16.24
CA ASN A 258 -7.02 -5.01 -16.18
C ASN A 258 -7.10 -6.28 -17.04
N TRP A 259 -6.17 -6.48 -17.98
CA TRP A 259 -6.05 -7.69 -18.79
C TRP A 259 -4.90 -8.60 -18.35
N LEU A 260 -4.37 -8.41 -17.14
CA LEU A 260 -3.26 -9.20 -16.57
C LEU A 260 -3.39 -10.72 -16.81
N PRO A 261 -4.56 -11.38 -16.68
CA PRO A 261 -4.71 -12.81 -16.91
C PRO A 261 -4.42 -13.26 -18.35
N PHE A 262 -4.48 -12.35 -19.32
CA PHE A 262 -4.24 -12.69 -20.71
C PHE A 262 -2.75 -12.76 -21.08
N PHE A 263 -1.87 -12.24 -20.23
CA PHE A 263 -0.42 -12.30 -20.46
C PHE A 263 0.24 -13.61 -20.02
N TYR A 264 -0.49 -14.48 -19.29
CA TYR A 264 0.06 -15.69 -18.70
C TYR A 264 -0.84 -16.89 -18.97
N ASP A 265 -0.24 -18.06 -19.30
CA ASP A 265 -0.98 -19.30 -19.53
C ASP A 265 -1.46 -19.93 -18.22
N GLU A 266 -0.67 -19.75 -17.15
CA GLU A 266 -0.98 -20.29 -15.83
C GLU A 266 -2.06 -19.45 -15.12
N THR A 267 -2.79 -20.11 -14.22
CA THR A 267 -3.68 -19.39 -13.29
C THR A 267 -2.85 -18.43 -12.42
N LEU A 268 -3.27 -17.19 -12.36
CA LEU A 268 -2.59 -16.18 -11.57
C LEU A 268 -2.66 -16.50 -10.07
N PRO A 269 -1.54 -16.42 -9.35
CA PRO A 269 -1.48 -16.64 -7.91
C PRO A 269 -2.15 -15.48 -7.16
N THR A 270 -2.33 -15.68 -5.86
CA THR A 270 -2.75 -14.67 -4.90
C THR A 270 -1.60 -14.28 -3.97
N LEU A 271 -1.78 -13.27 -3.15
CA LEU A 271 -0.79 -12.91 -2.12
C LEU A 271 -0.54 -14.07 -1.14
N PHE A 272 -1.55 -14.92 -0.90
CA PHE A 272 -1.40 -16.11 -0.06
C PHE A 272 -0.45 -17.14 -0.65
N ASP A 273 -0.36 -17.24 -1.99
CA ASP A 273 0.57 -18.13 -2.68
C ASP A 273 2.01 -17.57 -2.66
N TYR A 274 2.15 -16.25 -2.56
CA TYR A 274 3.44 -15.61 -2.32
C TYR A 274 3.96 -15.87 -0.90
N LEU A 275 3.06 -16.07 0.05
CA LEU A 275 3.33 -16.21 1.48
C LEU A 275 2.80 -17.55 2.03
N PRO A 276 3.24 -18.72 1.53
CA PRO A 276 2.64 -20.01 1.90
C PRO A 276 2.81 -20.37 3.38
N GLN A 277 3.83 -19.84 4.06
CA GLN A 277 4.16 -20.13 5.44
C GLN A 277 3.80 -19.02 6.43
N ALA A 278 3.34 -17.85 5.97
CA ALA A 278 3.05 -16.71 6.84
C ALA A 278 1.84 -16.99 7.73
N TYR A 279 1.86 -16.45 8.96
CA TYR A 279 0.65 -16.29 9.75
C TYR A 279 -0.25 -15.26 9.10
N VAL A 280 -1.52 -15.57 8.96
CA VAL A 280 -2.50 -14.68 8.36
C VAL A 280 -3.36 -14.07 9.48
N ILE A 281 -3.44 -12.76 9.50
CA ILE A 281 -4.25 -12.00 10.45
C ILE A 281 -5.23 -11.14 9.67
N ALA A 282 -6.51 -11.37 9.83
CA ALA A 282 -7.58 -10.55 9.28
C ALA A 282 -7.99 -9.48 10.30
N GLY A 283 -7.77 -8.22 9.95
CA GLY A 283 -8.14 -7.07 10.76
C GLY A 283 -9.65 -6.85 10.82
N LYS A 284 -10.03 -5.82 11.54
CA LYS A 284 -11.43 -5.40 11.70
C LYS A 284 -12.04 -5.04 10.34
N ASN A 285 -13.32 -5.36 10.15
CA ASN A 285 -14.12 -5.00 8.97
C ASN A 285 -13.60 -5.52 7.61
N VAL A 286 -12.59 -6.39 7.61
CA VAL A 286 -12.01 -6.94 6.36
C VAL A 286 -13.04 -7.68 5.54
N ARG A 287 -13.94 -8.46 6.17
CA ARG A 287 -14.99 -9.20 5.43
C ARG A 287 -15.97 -8.27 4.73
N ASP A 288 -16.41 -7.23 5.42
CA ASP A 288 -17.33 -6.23 4.85
C ASP A 288 -16.65 -5.44 3.73
N ALA A 289 -15.37 -5.12 3.89
CA ALA A 289 -14.57 -4.46 2.86
C ALA A 289 -14.40 -5.34 1.61
N VAL A 290 -14.16 -6.65 1.77
CA VAL A 290 -14.09 -7.61 0.65
C VAL A 290 -15.44 -7.69 -0.06
N LYS A 291 -16.56 -7.84 0.67
CA LYS A 291 -17.89 -7.88 0.09
C LYS A 291 -18.23 -6.61 -0.69
N SER A 292 -17.96 -5.45 -0.11
CA SER A 292 -18.18 -4.16 -0.79
C SER A 292 -17.30 -4.01 -2.05
N LYS A 293 -16.06 -4.52 -2.02
CA LYS A 293 -15.17 -4.51 -3.20
C LYS A 293 -15.68 -5.45 -4.28
N GLU A 294 -16.17 -6.65 -3.93
CA GLU A 294 -16.78 -7.60 -4.87
C GLU A 294 -18.02 -7.01 -5.54
N GLU A 295 -18.92 -6.39 -4.78
CA GLU A 295 -20.09 -5.67 -5.30
C GLU A 295 -19.65 -4.58 -6.29
N SER A 296 -18.65 -3.77 -5.93
CA SER A 296 -18.11 -2.75 -6.81
C SER A 296 -17.52 -3.33 -8.11
N ILE A 297 -16.76 -4.44 -8.02
CA ILE A 297 -16.20 -5.12 -9.19
C ILE A 297 -17.33 -5.60 -10.13
N ALA A 298 -18.37 -6.19 -9.58
CA ALA A 298 -19.52 -6.67 -10.36
C ALA A 298 -20.26 -5.52 -11.05
N ASP A 299 -20.48 -4.40 -10.35
CA ASP A 299 -21.17 -3.22 -10.89
C ASP A 299 -20.38 -2.61 -12.07
N TYR A 300 -19.05 -2.41 -11.91
CA TYR A 300 -18.22 -1.88 -12.98
C TYR A 300 -18.09 -2.85 -14.16
N TYR A 301 -17.97 -4.15 -13.91
CA TYR A 301 -17.98 -5.17 -14.97
C TYR A 301 -19.26 -5.15 -15.77
N GLN A 302 -20.40 -5.14 -15.08
CA GLN A 302 -21.72 -5.09 -15.73
C GLN A 302 -21.90 -3.81 -16.54
N ALA A 303 -21.48 -2.66 -16.01
CA ALA A 303 -21.56 -1.40 -16.72
C ALA A 303 -20.70 -1.40 -18.01
N ARG A 304 -19.51 -2.05 -17.99
CA ARG A 304 -18.70 -2.23 -19.22
C ARG A 304 -19.38 -3.13 -20.24
N LEU A 305 -20.04 -4.23 -19.81
CA LEU A 305 -20.80 -5.11 -20.69
C LEU A 305 -22.01 -4.39 -21.31
N GLU A 306 -22.72 -3.60 -20.51
CA GLU A 306 -23.84 -2.78 -21.02
C GLU A 306 -23.37 -1.78 -22.08
N ALA A 307 -22.22 -1.13 -21.86
CA ALA A 307 -21.64 -0.19 -22.81
C ALA A 307 -21.29 -0.84 -24.17
N LEU A 308 -20.86 -2.11 -24.18
CA LEU A 308 -20.60 -2.84 -25.42
C LEU A 308 -21.87 -3.08 -26.28
N ASN A 309 -23.05 -3.09 -25.67
CA ASN A 309 -24.33 -3.30 -26.36
C ASN A 309 -24.92 -2.01 -26.96
N ILE A 310 -24.29 -0.85 -26.74
CA ILE A 310 -24.73 0.43 -27.27
C ILE A 310 -24.26 0.55 -28.72
N LYS A 311 -25.20 0.59 -29.68
CA LYS A 311 -24.92 0.63 -31.12
C LYS A 311 -24.11 1.81 -31.65
N SER A 312 -23.87 2.84 -30.81
CA SER A 312 -23.10 4.02 -31.16
C SER A 312 -21.61 3.96 -30.76
N VAL A 313 -21.19 2.91 -30.05
CA VAL A 313 -19.78 2.74 -29.68
C VAL A 313 -19.03 2.21 -30.88
N ASN A 314 -17.99 2.93 -31.30
CA ASN A 314 -17.08 2.46 -32.33
C ASN A 314 -16.40 1.16 -31.83
N GLU A 315 -16.37 0.12 -32.66
CA GLU A 315 -15.74 -1.16 -32.27
C GLU A 315 -14.27 -1.01 -31.89
N ALA A 316 -13.59 -0.01 -32.43
CA ALA A 316 -12.21 0.34 -32.12
C ALA A 316 -12.03 0.79 -30.65
N ASP A 317 -12.98 1.54 -30.12
CA ASP A 317 -12.93 2.13 -28.78
C ASP A 317 -13.62 1.26 -27.71
N ALA A 318 -14.11 0.08 -28.10
CA ALA A 318 -14.88 -0.81 -27.24
C ALA A 318 -14.00 -1.42 -26.14
N TYR A 319 -14.29 -1.08 -24.88
CA TYR A 319 -13.63 -1.71 -23.72
C TYR A 319 -14.21 -3.11 -23.48
N ARG A 320 -13.41 -4.14 -23.69
CA ARG A 320 -13.80 -5.56 -23.50
C ARG A 320 -13.26 -6.07 -22.16
N PRO A 321 -14.06 -6.07 -21.07
CA PRO A 321 -13.59 -6.43 -19.74
C PRO A 321 -13.26 -7.93 -19.63
N VAL A 322 -12.22 -8.26 -18.89
CA VAL A 322 -11.90 -9.63 -18.48
C VAL A 322 -12.87 -10.06 -17.38
N ALA A 323 -13.30 -11.32 -17.39
CA ALA A 323 -14.18 -11.87 -16.37
C ALA A 323 -13.60 -11.70 -14.96
N PRO A 324 -14.40 -11.24 -13.97
CA PRO A 324 -13.91 -10.89 -12.63
C PRO A 324 -13.14 -12.01 -11.94
N GLU A 325 -13.54 -13.26 -12.07
CA GLU A 325 -12.92 -14.43 -11.47
C GLU A 325 -11.48 -14.69 -11.94
N LEU A 326 -11.09 -14.14 -13.08
CA LEU A 326 -9.73 -14.22 -13.58
C LEU A 326 -8.79 -13.22 -12.91
N LEU A 327 -9.33 -12.11 -12.38
CA LEU A 327 -8.58 -11.04 -11.74
C LEU A 327 -8.72 -10.99 -10.22
N TYR A 328 -9.83 -11.48 -9.68
CA TYR A 328 -10.17 -11.34 -8.28
C TYR A 328 -10.71 -12.63 -7.68
N LEU A 329 -10.48 -12.82 -6.40
CA LEU A 329 -11.19 -13.78 -5.58
C LEU A 329 -12.55 -13.20 -5.20
N ASN A 330 -13.61 -14.02 -5.22
CA ASN A 330 -14.87 -13.65 -4.61
C ASN A 330 -14.85 -13.82 -3.08
N GLU A 331 -15.87 -13.33 -2.38
CA GLU A 331 -15.95 -13.38 -0.90
C GLU A 331 -15.89 -14.82 -0.38
N LYS A 332 -16.53 -15.76 -1.07
CA LYS A 332 -16.54 -17.18 -0.68
C LYS A 332 -15.15 -17.81 -0.78
N GLU A 333 -14.44 -17.57 -1.87
CA GLU A 333 -13.06 -18.04 -2.08
C GLU A 333 -12.10 -17.43 -1.05
N PHE A 334 -12.23 -16.13 -0.79
CA PHE A 334 -11.42 -15.44 0.21
C PHE A 334 -11.65 -16.00 1.62
N ARG A 335 -12.91 -16.21 2.03
CA ARG A 335 -13.26 -16.81 3.31
C ARG A 335 -12.72 -18.23 3.47
N GLU A 336 -12.80 -19.04 2.41
CA GLU A 336 -12.25 -20.39 2.41
C GLU A 336 -10.71 -20.37 2.52
N LEU A 337 -10.04 -19.42 1.87
CA LEU A 337 -8.60 -19.20 2.04
C LEU A 337 -8.24 -18.84 3.49
N LEU A 338 -8.94 -17.91 4.10
CA LEU A 338 -8.73 -17.57 5.51
C LEU A 338 -8.88 -18.79 6.42
N ARG A 339 -9.91 -19.60 6.18
CA ARG A 339 -10.14 -20.84 6.94
C ARG A 339 -9.01 -21.85 6.75
N ARG A 340 -8.57 -22.12 5.50
CA ARG A 340 -7.46 -23.04 5.20
C ARG A 340 -6.15 -22.57 5.80
N ARG A 341 -5.93 -21.26 5.83
CA ARG A 341 -4.74 -20.63 6.39
C ARG A 341 -4.84 -20.45 7.91
N ARG A 342 -5.92 -20.94 8.54
CA ARG A 342 -6.15 -20.83 9.99
C ARG A 342 -5.95 -19.39 10.48
N ALA A 343 -6.53 -18.44 9.75
CA ALA A 343 -6.34 -17.01 9.98
C ALA A 343 -6.82 -16.61 11.39
N ILE A 344 -6.05 -15.72 12.02
CA ILE A 344 -6.43 -15.03 13.25
C ILE A 344 -7.34 -13.88 12.83
N THR A 345 -8.49 -13.70 13.48
CA THR A 345 -9.41 -12.59 13.19
C THR A 345 -9.39 -11.58 14.33
N LEU A 346 -9.28 -10.30 14.02
CA LEU A 346 -9.35 -9.22 15.01
C LEU A 346 -10.75 -8.57 15.01
N THR A 347 -11.28 -8.28 16.20
CA THR A 347 -12.53 -7.53 16.36
C THR A 347 -12.45 -6.52 17.51
N ASN A 348 -13.11 -5.37 17.36
CA ASN A 348 -13.29 -4.41 18.45
C ASN A 348 -14.42 -4.81 19.42
N MET A 349 -15.27 -5.77 19.02
CA MET A 349 -16.35 -6.25 19.86
C MET A 349 -15.80 -7.04 21.05
N SER A 350 -16.42 -6.88 22.19
CA SER A 350 -16.19 -7.76 23.34
C SER A 350 -17.01 -9.04 23.16
N LEU A 351 -16.33 -10.16 23.06
CA LEU A 351 -16.95 -11.49 22.90
C LEU A 351 -16.83 -12.30 24.21
N PRO A 352 -17.76 -13.21 24.48
CA PRO A 352 -17.63 -14.15 25.59
C PRO A 352 -16.35 -14.99 25.44
N SER A 353 -15.77 -15.37 26.58
CA SER A 353 -14.61 -16.28 26.57
C SER A 353 -15.02 -17.65 26.02
N ALA A 354 -14.27 -18.12 25.03
CA ALA A 354 -14.45 -19.42 24.39
C ALA A 354 -13.08 -19.96 23.93
N ASP A 355 -13.00 -21.23 23.57
CA ASP A 355 -11.75 -21.85 23.12
C ASP A 355 -11.17 -21.22 21.86
N ASP A 356 -12.02 -20.61 21.02
CA ASP A 356 -11.67 -19.92 19.78
C ASP A 356 -11.69 -18.38 19.90
N ASN A 357 -11.82 -17.85 21.14
CA ASN A 357 -11.85 -16.41 21.38
C ASN A 357 -10.95 -16.00 22.53
N VAL A 358 -10.02 -15.10 22.26
CA VAL A 358 -9.07 -14.56 23.23
C VAL A 358 -9.25 -13.03 23.29
N SER A 359 -9.41 -12.50 24.52
CA SER A 359 -9.46 -11.04 24.69
C SER A 359 -8.07 -10.41 24.55
N ALA A 360 -7.97 -9.29 23.86
CA ALA A 360 -6.75 -8.50 23.76
C ALA A 360 -6.27 -7.93 25.10
N GLY A 361 -7.13 -7.88 26.11
CA GLY A 361 -6.80 -7.41 27.45
C GLY A 361 -6.56 -5.88 27.52
N VAL A 362 -7.04 -5.14 26.55
CA VAL A 362 -6.96 -3.67 26.47
C VAL A 362 -8.35 -3.09 26.30
N ILE A 363 -8.51 -1.85 26.72
CA ILE A 363 -9.76 -1.10 26.58
C ILE A 363 -9.51 0.17 25.79
N PRO A 364 -10.53 0.70 25.05
CA PRO A 364 -10.43 1.99 24.39
C PRO A 364 -10.03 3.10 25.37
N GLY A 365 -9.27 4.07 24.89
CA GLY A 365 -8.97 5.30 25.62
C GLY A 365 -10.21 6.16 25.83
N ARG A 366 -10.04 7.25 26.57
CA ARG A 366 -11.10 8.24 26.79
C ARG A 366 -11.03 9.30 25.70
N ASP A 367 -12.17 9.59 25.08
CA ASP A 367 -12.34 10.76 24.20
C ASP A 367 -12.70 11.99 25.04
N PHE A 368 -11.83 13.00 25.01
CA PHE A 368 -12.02 14.28 25.70
C PHE A 368 -12.64 15.33 24.77
N SER A 369 -12.67 15.08 23.47
CA SER A 369 -13.07 16.07 22.46
C SER A 369 -14.54 16.50 22.60
N SER A 370 -15.38 15.63 23.14
CA SER A 370 -16.80 15.92 23.40
C SER A 370 -17.00 17.09 24.36
N ALA A 371 -16.10 17.31 25.33
CA ALA A 371 -16.14 18.43 26.25
C ALA A 371 -15.75 19.76 25.58
N LYS A 372 -15.09 19.78 24.44
CA LYS A 372 -14.62 20.95 23.70
C LYS A 372 -15.77 21.89 23.30
N ASN A 373 -16.93 21.33 22.97
CA ASN A 373 -18.13 22.12 22.62
C ASN A 373 -18.71 22.89 23.78
N VAL A 374 -18.34 22.53 25.03
CA VAL A 374 -18.82 23.18 26.25
C VAL A 374 -17.80 24.21 26.74
N ASN A 375 -16.55 23.80 26.93
CA ASN A 375 -15.46 24.68 27.37
C ASN A 375 -14.10 23.99 27.09
N ALA A 376 -13.17 24.70 26.42
CA ALA A 376 -11.83 24.17 26.15
C ALA A 376 -11.04 23.86 27.45
N ALA A 377 -11.21 24.65 28.51
CA ALA A 377 -10.56 24.41 29.79
C ALA A 377 -11.00 23.07 30.44
N GLN A 378 -12.24 22.65 30.20
CA GLN A 378 -12.75 21.37 30.73
C GLN A 378 -12.03 20.16 30.11
N VAL A 379 -11.68 20.24 28.83
CA VAL A 379 -10.89 19.18 28.14
C VAL A 379 -9.59 18.92 28.89
N TYR A 380 -8.86 19.99 29.23
CA TYR A 380 -7.56 19.85 29.90
C TYR A 380 -7.72 19.50 31.40
N ALA A 381 -8.77 19.91 32.05
CA ALA A 381 -9.09 19.50 33.42
C ALA A 381 -9.37 17.96 33.45
N ASP A 382 -10.24 17.50 32.58
CA ASP A 382 -10.54 16.05 32.44
C ASP A 382 -9.32 15.23 32.07
N LEU A 383 -8.46 15.77 31.17
CA LEU A 383 -7.20 15.12 30.78
C LEU A 383 -6.25 15.03 31.99
N LYS A 384 -6.11 16.09 32.78
CA LYS A 384 -5.28 16.12 33.99
C LYS A 384 -5.70 15.06 34.98
N ASP A 385 -7.02 14.97 35.25
CA ASP A 385 -7.58 13.97 36.16
C ASP A 385 -7.33 12.54 35.63
N TYR A 386 -7.55 12.31 34.34
CA TYR A 386 -7.31 11.03 33.69
C TYR A 386 -5.82 10.62 33.76
N LEU A 387 -4.91 11.54 33.54
CA LEU A 387 -3.47 11.29 33.68
C LEU A 387 -3.11 10.94 35.13
N ALA A 388 -3.71 11.60 36.12
CA ALA A 388 -3.51 11.30 37.54
C ALA A 388 -4.03 9.90 37.90
N GLU A 389 -5.24 9.55 37.48
CA GLU A 389 -5.87 8.22 37.69
C GLU A 389 -5.02 7.08 37.13
N ASN A 390 -4.34 7.34 36.00
CA ASN A 390 -3.50 6.37 35.31
C ASN A 390 -2.00 6.48 35.62
N GLY A 391 -1.65 7.10 36.74
CA GLY A 391 -0.26 7.35 37.15
C GLY A 391 0.62 6.09 37.33
N LYS A 392 0.03 4.89 37.47
CA LYS A 392 0.75 3.61 37.53
C LYS A 392 1.16 3.07 36.16
N LEU A 393 0.56 3.57 35.07
CA LEU A 393 0.83 3.18 33.70
C LEU A 393 1.86 4.12 33.07
N LYS A 394 2.52 3.64 32.02
CA LYS A 394 3.32 4.52 31.15
C LYS A 394 2.38 5.36 30.30
N ARG A 395 2.32 6.67 30.59
CA ARG A 395 1.42 7.61 29.91
C ARG A 395 2.12 8.23 28.72
N ILE A 396 1.57 8.04 27.53
CA ILE A 396 2.15 8.51 26.27
C ILE A 396 1.07 9.21 25.46
N ILE A 397 1.35 10.43 25.01
CA ILE A 397 0.48 11.18 24.09
C ILE A 397 1.09 11.12 22.70
N CYS A 398 0.27 10.73 21.74
CA CYS A 398 0.65 10.55 20.33
C CYS A 398 0.19 11.76 19.52
N CYS A 399 1.13 12.48 18.92
CA CYS A 399 0.90 13.69 18.14
C CYS A 399 1.12 13.43 16.64
N TYR A 400 0.42 14.15 15.77
CA TYR A 400 0.52 13.94 14.32
C TYR A 400 1.79 14.53 13.70
N SER A 401 2.32 15.60 14.27
CA SER A 401 3.48 16.30 13.73
C SER A 401 4.26 17.03 14.83
N GLU A 402 5.45 17.49 14.52
CA GLU A 402 6.27 18.27 15.42
C GLU A 402 5.55 19.58 15.87
N GLY A 403 4.99 20.33 14.93
CA GLY A 403 4.26 21.54 15.26
C GLY A 403 3.00 21.28 16.11
N SER A 404 2.31 20.13 15.92
CA SER A 404 1.19 19.78 16.79
C SER A 404 1.66 19.34 18.18
N ARG A 405 2.80 18.63 18.27
CA ARG A 405 3.43 18.26 19.54
C ARG A 405 3.81 19.50 20.38
N GLU A 406 4.45 20.49 19.77
CA GLU A 406 4.83 21.74 20.42
C GLU A 406 3.60 22.52 20.89
N ARG A 407 2.61 22.69 20.01
CA ARG A 407 1.36 23.37 20.35
C ARG A 407 0.62 22.68 21.49
N LEU A 408 0.50 21.35 21.46
CA LEU A 408 -0.19 20.61 22.51
C LEU A 408 0.56 20.71 23.84
N THR A 409 1.91 20.64 23.82
CA THR A 409 2.75 20.84 24.99
C THR A 409 2.50 22.20 25.63
N SER A 410 2.48 23.28 24.83
CA SER A 410 2.23 24.63 25.32
C SER A 410 0.83 24.76 25.93
N LEU A 411 -0.19 24.25 25.27
CA LEU A 411 -1.57 24.27 25.80
C LEU A 411 -1.70 23.47 27.11
N MET A 412 -1.09 22.28 27.18
CA MET A 412 -1.14 21.48 28.40
C MET A 412 -0.47 22.18 29.58
N SER A 413 0.68 22.85 29.37
CA SER A 413 1.35 23.64 30.40
C SER A 413 0.54 24.83 30.83
N GLU A 414 -0.15 25.54 29.92
CA GLU A 414 -1.06 26.65 30.22
C GLU A 414 -2.20 26.24 31.19
N TYR A 415 -2.66 24.98 31.04
CA TYR A 415 -3.70 24.42 31.94
C TYR A 415 -3.13 23.64 33.13
N GLY A 416 -1.84 23.80 33.43
CA GLY A 416 -1.19 23.24 34.63
C GLY A 416 -0.91 21.72 34.54
N ILE A 417 -0.63 21.21 33.33
CA ILE A 417 -0.12 19.87 33.10
C ILE A 417 1.35 20.03 32.68
N ASP A 418 2.27 20.06 33.68
CA ASP A 418 3.66 20.45 33.47
C ASP A 418 4.64 19.29 33.42
N GLU A 419 4.26 18.11 33.88
CA GLU A 419 5.15 16.93 33.91
C GLU A 419 5.20 16.23 32.53
N LEU A 420 5.67 16.95 31.51
CA LEU A 420 5.74 16.55 30.12
C LEU A 420 7.19 16.24 29.71
N ALA A 421 7.36 15.25 28.84
CA ALA A 421 8.67 14.88 28.28
C ALA A 421 8.55 14.61 26.77
N LEU A 422 9.27 15.36 25.95
CA LEU A 422 9.32 15.10 24.50
C LEU A 422 10.18 13.88 24.23
N ALA A 423 9.74 13.02 23.32
CA ALA A 423 10.46 11.83 22.88
C ALA A 423 10.52 11.81 21.36
N ASP A 424 11.67 11.41 20.83
CA ASP A 424 11.91 11.34 19.39
C ASP A 424 11.65 9.94 18.83
N ASP A 425 11.73 8.91 19.68
CA ASP A 425 11.42 7.54 19.32
C ASP A 425 10.59 6.82 20.42
N TRP A 426 10.10 5.62 20.09
CA TRP A 426 9.28 4.81 20.99
C TRP A 426 10.02 4.33 22.24
N HIS A 427 11.30 3.98 22.11
CA HIS A 427 12.11 3.52 23.24
C HIS A 427 12.31 4.67 24.24
N GLU A 428 12.61 5.84 23.73
CA GLU A 428 12.75 7.05 24.52
C GLU A 428 11.42 7.42 25.21
N ALA A 429 10.29 7.33 24.46
CA ALA A 429 8.98 7.56 25.04
C ALA A 429 8.70 6.61 26.22
N LEU A 430 9.00 5.32 26.06
CA LEU A 430 8.84 4.33 27.12
C LEU A 430 9.77 4.58 28.31
N SER A 431 10.98 5.10 28.09
CA SER A 431 11.94 5.40 29.16
C SER A 431 11.54 6.65 29.96
N LYS A 432 11.05 7.69 29.26
CA LYS A 432 10.63 8.97 29.85
C LYS A 432 9.23 8.91 30.49
N ALA A 433 8.35 8.07 29.96
CA ALA A 433 7.02 7.84 30.54
C ALA A 433 7.14 7.09 31.87
N GLY A 434 6.66 7.67 32.96
CA GLY A 434 6.76 7.08 34.32
C GLY A 434 5.70 7.65 35.26
N HIS A 435 5.89 7.37 36.57
CA HIS A 435 4.92 7.67 37.62
C HIS A 435 4.44 9.12 37.67
N LYS A 436 5.27 10.07 37.22
CA LYS A 436 4.91 11.49 37.21
C LYS A 436 4.93 12.09 35.82
N LYS A 437 5.77 11.58 34.88
CA LYS A 437 5.95 12.17 33.56
C LYS A 437 5.08 11.51 32.49
N THR A 438 4.50 12.33 31.62
CA THR A 438 3.79 11.93 30.41
C THR A 438 4.71 12.22 29.20
N ALA A 439 5.02 11.20 28.41
CA ALA A 439 5.81 11.37 27.20
C ALA A 439 4.93 11.83 26.03
N LEU A 440 5.47 12.70 25.16
CA LEU A 440 4.85 13.07 23.89
C LEU A 440 5.73 12.58 22.75
N ILE A 441 5.13 11.85 21.82
CA ILE A 441 5.80 11.28 20.64
C ILE A 441 5.06 11.64 19.36
N ILE A 442 5.78 11.74 18.24
CA ILE A 442 5.17 11.86 16.91
C ILE A 442 4.80 10.46 16.44
N MET A 443 3.50 10.16 16.46
CA MET A 443 2.94 8.91 15.99
C MET A 443 1.47 9.11 15.62
N ASN A 444 1.09 8.76 14.40
CA ASN A 444 -0.28 8.91 13.92
C ASN A 444 -1.19 7.81 14.49
N LEU A 445 -1.68 8.02 15.71
CA LEU A 445 -2.62 7.14 16.38
C LEU A 445 -4.02 7.79 16.32
N ALA A 446 -5.00 7.07 15.72
CA ALA A 446 -6.35 7.60 15.58
C ALA A 446 -7.03 7.76 16.95
N HIS A 447 -7.03 6.71 17.77
CA HIS A 447 -7.58 6.71 19.12
C HIS A 447 -6.62 6.05 20.10
N GLY A 448 -6.58 6.57 21.33
CA GLY A 448 -5.80 5.99 22.40
C GLY A 448 -6.42 4.69 22.94
N PHE A 449 -5.65 4.01 23.79
CA PHE A 449 -6.09 2.80 24.48
C PHE A 449 -5.37 2.63 25.81
N LYS A 450 -5.94 1.79 26.70
CA LYS A 450 -5.37 1.51 28.00
C LYS A 450 -5.28 0.00 28.24
N GLY A 451 -4.12 -0.46 28.65
CA GLY A 451 -3.81 -1.88 28.94
C GLY A 451 -2.36 -2.21 28.65
N ALA A 452 -1.95 -3.44 28.92
CA ALA A 452 -0.59 -3.93 28.69
C ALA A 452 0.51 -3.06 29.34
N GLY A 453 0.21 -2.34 30.43
CA GLY A 453 1.14 -1.44 31.12
C GLY A 453 1.19 -0.01 30.56
N TRP A 454 0.39 0.31 29.56
CA TRP A 454 0.38 1.61 28.87
C TRP A 454 -0.98 2.31 29.01
N CYS A 455 -0.93 3.63 28.93
CA CYS A 455 -2.05 4.51 28.70
C CYS A 455 -1.66 5.45 27.54
N LEU A 456 -2.10 5.12 26.34
CA LEU A 456 -1.90 5.92 25.15
C LEU A 456 -3.11 6.82 24.94
N ILE A 457 -2.84 8.07 24.59
CA ILE A 457 -3.84 9.10 24.29
C ILE A 457 -3.47 9.67 22.92
N SER A 458 -4.40 9.76 21.99
CA SER A 458 -4.15 10.41 20.72
C SER A 458 -4.41 11.91 20.79
N GLU A 459 -3.76 12.68 19.94
CA GLU A 459 -4.07 14.10 19.75
C GLU A 459 -5.54 14.28 19.37
N GLN A 460 -6.10 13.34 18.60
CA GLN A 460 -7.52 13.36 18.19
C GLN A 460 -8.47 13.20 19.38
N ASP A 461 -8.14 12.37 20.36
CA ASP A 461 -8.94 12.22 21.57
C ASP A 461 -9.00 13.52 22.40
N ILE A 462 -7.98 14.39 22.27
CA ILE A 462 -7.91 15.67 23.00
C ILE A 462 -8.56 16.80 22.19
N LEU A 463 -8.19 16.92 20.91
CA LEU A 463 -8.55 18.06 20.08
C LEU A 463 -9.74 17.79 19.14
N GLY A 464 -10.24 16.55 19.08
CA GLY A 464 -11.29 16.12 18.16
C GLY A 464 -10.78 15.85 16.75
N GLU A 465 -11.64 15.27 15.94
CA GLU A 465 -11.30 14.93 14.56
C GLU A 465 -10.89 16.18 13.75
N ARG A 466 -9.82 16.04 12.98
CA ARG A 466 -9.49 17.01 11.93
C ARG A 466 -10.59 16.94 10.87
N GLN A 467 -11.30 18.03 10.66
CA GLN A 467 -12.24 18.14 9.54
C GLN A 467 -11.46 18.10 8.20
N ASN A 468 -11.03 16.94 7.78
CA ASN A 468 -10.66 16.70 6.39
C ASN A 468 -11.95 16.68 5.56
N ARG A 469 -12.33 17.86 5.05
CA ARG A 469 -13.43 18.00 4.07
C ARG A 469 -13.03 17.36 2.75
N ARG A 470 -13.02 16.04 2.68
CA ARG A 470 -13.08 15.27 1.43
C ARG A 470 -13.92 14.04 1.65
N THR A 471 -15.22 14.21 1.82
CA THR A 471 -16.17 13.18 1.41
C THR A 471 -16.16 13.16 -0.12
N ALA A 472 -15.37 12.27 -0.69
CA ALA A 472 -15.50 11.95 -2.11
C ALA A 472 -16.96 11.50 -2.33
N LYS A 473 -17.70 12.24 -3.16
CA LYS A 473 -19.03 11.84 -3.61
C LYS A 473 -18.86 10.45 -4.23
N LYS A 474 -19.62 9.46 -3.75
CA LYS A 474 -19.65 8.13 -4.37
C LYS A 474 -20.21 8.33 -5.80
N VAL A 475 -19.31 8.36 -6.78
CA VAL A 475 -19.71 8.34 -8.19
C VAL A 475 -20.17 6.92 -8.49
N THR A 476 -21.35 6.76 -9.07
CA THR A 476 -21.82 5.43 -9.45
C THR A 476 -21.05 4.94 -10.68
N ALA A 477 -20.90 3.62 -10.83
CA ALA A 477 -20.21 3.05 -11.99
C ALA A 477 -20.80 3.51 -13.35
N LYS A 478 -22.14 3.70 -13.40
CA LYS A 478 -22.82 4.21 -14.58
C LYS A 478 -22.49 5.67 -14.90
N ASP A 479 -22.45 6.52 -13.87
CA ASP A 479 -22.12 7.95 -14.03
C ASP A 479 -20.66 8.12 -14.48
N PHE A 480 -19.75 7.34 -13.92
CA PHE A 480 -18.33 7.35 -14.29
C PHE A 480 -18.10 6.98 -15.76
N ILE A 481 -18.77 5.93 -16.26
CA ILE A 481 -18.62 5.49 -17.65
C ILE A 481 -19.29 6.47 -18.62
N ALA A 482 -20.41 7.06 -18.23
CA ALA A 482 -21.11 8.08 -19.03
C ALA A 482 -20.26 9.37 -19.15
N ASP A 483 -19.66 9.84 -18.06
CA ASP A 483 -18.82 11.05 -18.05
C ASP A 483 -17.57 10.89 -18.94
N VAL A 484 -16.90 9.74 -18.90
CA VAL A 484 -15.70 9.50 -19.72
C VAL A 484 -16.06 9.36 -21.21
N SER A 485 -17.23 8.79 -21.55
CA SER A 485 -17.68 8.65 -22.95
C SER A 485 -18.25 9.93 -23.55
N SER A 486 -18.53 10.95 -22.74
CA SER A 486 -19.08 12.24 -23.21
C SER A 486 -18.00 13.26 -23.58
N LEU A 487 -16.72 13.00 -23.28
CA LEU A 487 -15.63 13.92 -23.57
C LEU A 487 -15.13 13.78 -25.01
N SER A 488 -15.05 14.90 -25.71
CA SER A 488 -14.54 14.99 -27.09
C SER A 488 -13.17 15.66 -27.10
N VAL A 489 -12.33 15.28 -28.05
CA VAL A 489 -11.00 15.91 -28.24
C VAL A 489 -11.16 17.40 -28.48
N GLY A 490 -10.54 18.23 -27.64
CA GLY A 490 -10.63 19.69 -27.67
C GLY A 490 -11.56 20.28 -26.62
N GLU A 491 -12.25 19.49 -25.81
CA GLU A 491 -13.02 19.99 -24.68
C GLU A 491 -12.11 20.35 -23.49
N LEU A 492 -12.51 21.42 -22.81
CA LEU A 492 -11.79 21.89 -21.61
C LEU A 492 -12.28 21.10 -20.39
N VAL A 493 -11.39 20.32 -19.78
CA VAL A 493 -11.67 19.63 -18.54
C VAL A 493 -10.82 20.18 -17.40
N VAL A 494 -11.37 20.13 -16.18
CA VAL A 494 -10.64 20.53 -14.97
C VAL A 494 -10.16 19.26 -14.26
N HIS A 495 -8.86 19.02 -14.29
CA HIS A 495 -8.24 17.97 -13.51
C HIS A 495 -8.31 18.33 -12.01
N VAL A 496 -8.72 17.37 -11.16
CA VAL A 496 -8.98 17.63 -9.73
C VAL A 496 -7.72 18.09 -8.99
N GLU A 497 -6.54 17.66 -9.42
CA GLU A 497 -5.26 18.01 -8.81
C GLU A 497 -4.56 19.19 -9.50
N ASP A 498 -4.69 19.34 -10.80
CA ASP A 498 -3.89 20.28 -11.60
C ASP A 498 -4.65 21.55 -12.07
N ARG A 499 -5.95 21.59 -11.87
CA ARG A 499 -6.87 22.71 -12.16
C ARG A 499 -6.85 23.30 -13.56
N LYS A 500 -6.04 22.79 -14.50
CA LYS A 500 -5.99 23.20 -15.91
C LYS A 500 -5.52 22.04 -16.78
N SER A 501 -6.36 21.52 -17.65
CA SER A 501 -5.93 20.66 -18.75
C SER A 501 -6.87 20.80 -19.93
N VAL A 502 -6.32 20.68 -21.14
CA VAL A 502 -7.05 20.58 -22.41
C VAL A 502 -6.89 19.14 -22.88
N VAL A 503 -7.98 18.48 -23.21
CA VAL A 503 -8.00 17.14 -23.81
C VAL A 503 -7.88 17.24 -25.32
#